data_d8890cb11e56d2440179e85a1daffca9
#
_entry.id   d8890cb11e56d2440179e85a1daffca9
#
_cell.length_a   1.000
_cell.length_b   1.000
_cell.length_c   1.000
_cell.angle_alpha   90.00
_cell.angle_beta   90.00
_cell.angle_gamma   90.00
#
_symmetry.space_group_name_H-M   'P 1'
#
loop_
_entity.id
_entity.type
_entity.pdbx_description
1 polymer ?
#
loop_
_entity_poly.entity_id
_entity_poly.type
_entity_poly.pdbx_seq_one_letter_code
_entity_poly.pdbx_strand_id
1 'polypeptide(L)'
;MIERTPIKAWTHQRWVKWSLVWMACMALAGITAIVFFAGNSLQAWDHAASAQAVAQALREQAGVAAQEVAPERVLPQLLAQAGQVRLALVLQSLLVVPACVGLWVLAAFVLVANLAPQNRWLAHALSLLPVAAGMMAWAENAMVGRAVRDYLTAVLADETVLDILHAQTLKWGLVAATWACLCALHAALALGERQAAACRARDTVVLVCCLVAAACASQAFGLAWALGGSALAMVVLVGALWHRLNRVTL
;
A
#
# COMPACT_ATOMS: atom_id res chain seq x y z
N MET A 1 -30.02 -7.41 -27.78
CA MET A 1 -30.30 -7.15 -26.35
C MET A 1 -29.21 -7.89 -25.56
N ILE A 2 -28.13 -7.22 -25.14
CA ILE A 2 -27.02 -7.85 -24.42
C ILE A 2 -27.51 -8.04 -22.98
N GLU A 3 -27.77 -9.29 -22.63
CA GLU A 3 -28.14 -9.70 -21.27
C GLU A 3 -26.98 -9.32 -20.32
N ARG A 4 -27.16 -8.21 -19.59
CA ARG A 4 -26.14 -7.73 -18.65
C ARG A 4 -26.19 -8.63 -17.44
N THR A 5 -25.31 -9.65 -17.40
CA THR A 5 -25.11 -10.46 -16.20
C THR A 5 -24.91 -9.54 -14.99
N PRO A 6 -25.67 -9.70 -13.92
CA PRO A 6 -25.54 -8.84 -12.73
C PRO A 6 -24.14 -9.01 -12.12
N ILE A 7 -23.53 -7.91 -11.67
CA ILE A 7 -22.19 -7.90 -11.02
C ILE A 7 -22.09 -8.99 -9.95
N LYS A 8 -23.18 -9.25 -9.23
CA LYS A 8 -23.24 -10.26 -8.17
C LYS A 8 -22.89 -11.66 -8.65
N ALA A 9 -23.35 -12.07 -9.86
CA ALA A 9 -23.02 -13.38 -10.42
C ALA A 9 -21.52 -13.51 -10.73
N TRP A 10 -20.89 -12.43 -11.19
CA TRP A 10 -19.47 -12.39 -11.49
C TRP A 10 -18.58 -12.48 -10.23
N THR A 11 -18.92 -11.78 -9.14
CA THR A 11 -18.13 -11.77 -7.90
C THR A 11 -18.13 -13.10 -7.15
N HIS A 12 -19.09 -13.99 -7.42
CA HIS A 12 -19.15 -15.33 -6.80
C HIS A 12 -18.33 -16.38 -7.55
N GLN A 13 -17.71 -16.05 -8.67
CA GLN A 13 -16.86 -16.99 -9.41
C GLN A 13 -15.60 -17.37 -8.60
N ARG A 14 -15.17 -18.63 -8.72
CA ARG A 14 -14.00 -19.13 -7.97
C ARG A 14 -12.75 -18.31 -8.22
N TRP A 15 -12.56 -17.83 -9.45
CA TRP A 15 -11.37 -17.04 -9.80
C TRP A 15 -11.28 -15.71 -9.02
N VAL A 16 -12.41 -15.05 -8.72
CA VAL A 16 -12.41 -13.81 -7.90
C VAL A 16 -11.88 -14.09 -6.50
N LYS A 17 -12.32 -15.20 -5.88
CA LYS A 17 -11.86 -15.61 -4.55
C LYS A 17 -10.34 -15.84 -4.54
N TRP A 18 -9.86 -16.63 -5.52
CA TRP A 18 -8.43 -16.92 -5.63
C TRP A 18 -7.60 -15.70 -5.99
N SER A 19 -8.11 -14.79 -6.82
CA SER A 19 -7.43 -13.54 -7.14
C SER A 19 -7.24 -12.65 -5.91
N LEU A 20 -8.24 -12.54 -5.02
CA LEU A 20 -8.10 -11.82 -3.75
C LEU A 20 -6.99 -12.40 -2.88
N VAL A 21 -6.96 -13.72 -2.71
CA VAL A 21 -5.91 -14.39 -1.93
C VAL A 21 -4.54 -14.22 -2.58
N TRP A 22 -4.44 -14.44 -3.89
CA TRP A 22 -3.20 -14.31 -4.63
C TRP A 22 -2.62 -12.90 -4.53
N MET A 23 -3.43 -11.87 -4.76
CA MET A 23 -2.99 -10.48 -4.65
C MET A 23 -2.54 -10.14 -3.23
N ALA A 24 -3.25 -10.61 -2.20
CA ALA A 24 -2.83 -10.42 -0.81
C ALA A 24 -1.49 -11.11 -0.52
N CYS A 25 -1.32 -12.35 -0.96
CA CYS A 25 -0.05 -13.08 -0.80
C CYS A 25 1.11 -12.37 -1.51
N MET A 26 0.89 -11.89 -2.75
CA MET A 26 1.89 -11.15 -3.50
C MET A 26 2.26 -9.82 -2.83
N ALA A 27 1.27 -9.07 -2.33
CA ALA A 27 1.51 -7.83 -1.60
C ALA A 27 2.31 -8.09 -0.31
N LEU A 28 1.90 -9.08 0.48
CA LEU A 28 2.58 -9.44 1.73
C LEU A 28 4.00 -9.94 1.49
N ALA A 29 4.20 -10.81 0.51
CA ALA A 29 5.53 -11.31 0.14
C ALA A 29 6.44 -10.16 -0.31
N GLY A 30 5.92 -9.24 -1.12
CA GLY A 30 6.66 -8.06 -1.56
C GLY A 30 7.00 -7.11 -0.40
N ILE A 31 6.05 -6.82 0.49
CA ILE A 31 6.28 -5.99 1.69
C ILE A 31 7.36 -6.65 2.57
N THR A 32 7.25 -7.95 2.83
CA THR A 32 8.23 -8.69 3.64
C THR A 32 9.61 -8.64 3.00
N ALA A 33 9.70 -8.85 1.68
CA ALA A 33 10.97 -8.76 0.96
C ALA A 33 11.58 -7.35 1.04
N ILE A 34 10.79 -6.30 0.88
CA ILE A 34 11.24 -4.91 1.01
C ILE A 34 11.78 -4.65 2.43
N VAL A 35 11.03 -5.03 3.46
CA VAL A 35 11.44 -4.86 4.86
C VAL A 35 12.74 -5.61 5.15
N PHE A 36 12.88 -6.84 4.64
CA PHE A 36 14.06 -7.67 4.86
C PHE A 36 15.31 -7.14 4.14
N PHE A 37 15.16 -6.74 2.86
CA PHE A 37 16.32 -6.37 2.03
C PHE A 37 16.68 -4.91 2.07
N ALA A 38 15.75 -4.00 2.38
CA ALA A 38 15.97 -2.56 2.24
C ALA A 38 15.29 -1.70 3.32
N GLY A 39 14.73 -2.30 4.37
CA GLY A 39 13.92 -1.59 5.37
C GLY A 39 14.60 -0.35 5.95
N ASN A 40 15.86 -0.47 6.36
CA ASN A 40 16.61 0.65 6.92
C ASN A 40 16.97 1.71 5.86
N SER A 41 17.35 1.29 4.66
CA SER A 41 17.78 2.22 3.61
C SER A 41 16.65 3.09 3.06
N LEU A 42 15.40 2.58 3.10
CA LEU A 42 14.22 3.36 2.71
C LEU A 42 13.80 4.38 3.77
N GLN A 43 14.05 4.10 5.05
CA GLN A 43 13.73 5.04 6.13
C GLN A 43 14.46 6.38 6.01
N ALA A 44 15.65 6.39 5.40
CA ALA A 44 16.38 7.62 5.15
C ALA A 44 15.63 8.62 4.25
N TRP A 45 14.72 8.11 3.42
CA TRP A 45 13.89 8.91 2.49
C TRP A 45 12.50 9.22 3.07
N ASP A 46 12.15 8.59 4.20
CA ASP A 46 10.85 8.78 4.84
C ASP A 46 10.87 10.07 5.66
N HIS A 47 9.97 10.98 5.34
CA HIS A 47 9.85 12.28 6.02
C HIS A 47 11.07 13.21 5.97
N ALA A 48 12.06 12.93 5.14
CA ALA A 48 13.21 13.83 4.98
C ALA A 48 12.75 15.17 4.39
N ALA A 49 13.07 16.27 5.08
CA ALA A 49 12.70 17.62 4.67
C ALA A 49 13.83 18.33 3.91
N SER A 50 15.04 17.75 3.82
CA SER A 50 16.19 18.32 3.13
C SER A 50 17.16 17.25 2.63
N ALA A 51 17.95 17.60 1.62
CA ALA A 51 19.01 16.74 1.10
C ALA A 51 20.08 16.42 2.17
N GLN A 52 20.35 17.35 3.08
CA GLN A 52 21.29 17.15 4.19
C GLN A 52 20.76 16.10 5.17
N ALA A 53 19.45 16.11 5.49
CA ALA A 53 18.83 15.11 6.36
C ALA A 53 18.92 13.70 5.75
N VAL A 54 18.66 13.56 4.44
CA VAL A 54 18.83 12.29 3.72
C VAL A 54 20.28 11.82 3.77
N ALA A 55 21.22 12.71 3.45
CA ALA A 55 22.64 12.37 3.44
C ALA A 55 23.15 11.95 4.81
N GLN A 56 22.71 12.62 5.88
CA GLN A 56 23.06 12.27 7.25
C GLN A 56 22.49 10.90 7.64
N ALA A 57 21.20 10.65 7.39
CA ALA A 57 20.56 9.38 7.69
C ALA A 57 21.22 8.21 6.94
N LEU A 58 21.58 8.39 5.67
CA LEU A 58 22.29 7.36 4.88
C LEU A 58 23.69 7.08 5.44
N ARG A 59 24.42 8.11 5.88
CA ARG A 59 25.74 7.94 6.51
C ARG A 59 25.65 7.23 7.85
N GLU A 60 24.69 7.61 8.70
CA GLU A 60 24.46 6.96 10.00
C GLU A 60 24.12 5.48 9.83
N GLN A 61 23.27 5.15 8.86
CA GLN A 61 22.92 3.75 8.55
C GLN A 61 24.08 2.96 7.98
N ALA A 62 25.01 3.60 7.26
CA ALA A 62 26.23 2.98 6.78
C ALA A 62 27.27 2.74 7.89
N GLY A 63 26.99 3.14 9.14
CA GLY A 63 27.95 3.07 10.25
C GLY A 63 29.14 4.00 10.11
N VAL A 64 29.01 5.02 9.26
CA VAL A 64 30.06 6.02 9.02
C VAL A 64 29.89 7.11 10.06
N ALA A 65 30.68 7.03 11.13
CA ALA A 65 30.79 8.14 12.09
C ALA A 65 31.23 9.42 11.37
N ALA A 66 30.62 10.53 11.74
CA ALA A 66 30.61 11.80 10.98
C ALA A 66 31.97 12.44 10.71
N GLN A 67 33.09 11.92 11.22
CA GLN A 67 34.35 12.68 11.29
C GLN A 67 35.62 12.06 10.67
N GLU A 68 35.70 10.75 10.38
CA GLU A 68 37.06 10.20 10.07
C GLU A 68 37.19 9.09 9.04
N VAL A 69 36.21 8.80 8.21
CA VAL A 69 36.33 7.68 7.27
C VAL A 69 36.81 8.16 5.91
N ALA A 70 37.97 7.64 5.46
CA ALA A 70 38.51 7.88 4.14
C ALA A 70 37.44 7.62 3.05
N PRO A 71 37.30 8.51 2.05
CA PRO A 71 36.26 8.43 1.01
C PRO A 71 36.23 7.07 0.29
N GLU A 72 37.35 6.40 0.18
CA GLU A 72 37.50 5.09 -0.45
C GLU A 72 36.71 3.96 0.28
N ARG A 73 36.45 4.09 1.59
CA ARG A 73 35.68 3.10 2.36
C ARG A 73 34.17 3.39 2.39
N VAL A 74 33.82 4.68 2.24
CA VAL A 74 32.41 5.13 2.26
C VAL A 74 31.69 4.80 0.96
N LEU A 75 32.35 4.96 -0.17
CA LEU A 75 31.76 4.78 -1.49
C LEU A 75 31.19 3.36 -1.72
N PRO A 76 31.90 2.25 -1.39
CA PRO A 76 31.34 0.91 -1.55
C PRO A 76 30.08 0.67 -0.70
N GLN A 77 30.02 1.24 0.51
CA GLN A 77 28.85 1.10 1.39
C GLN A 77 27.65 1.87 0.86
N LEU A 78 27.86 3.10 0.37
CA LEU A 78 26.82 3.90 -0.27
C LEU A 78 26.32 3.26 -1.56
N LEU A 79 27.18 2.64 -2.35
CA LEU A 79 26.80 1.89 -3.56
C LEU A 79 25.96 0.66 -3.20
N ALA A 80 26.32 -0.07 -2.14
CA ALA A 80 25.54 -1.21 -1.66
C ALA A 80 24.14 -0.79 -1.21
N GLN A 81 24.03 0.31 -0.44
CA GLN A 81 22.76 0.86 -0.02
C GLN A 81 21.91 1.33 -1.21
N ALA A 82 22.52 2.02 -2.17
CA ALA A 82 21.83 2.42 -3.40
C ALA A 82 21.30 1.21 -4.18
N GLY A 83 22.03 0.11 -4.20
CA GLY A 83 21.59 -1.17 -4.78
C GLY A 83 20.36 -1.73 -4.05
N GLN A 84 20.37 -1.71 -2.71
CA GLN A 84 19.22 -2.14 -1.89
C GLN A 84 17.99 -1.27 -2.12
N VAL A 85 18.15 0.06 -2.14
CA VAL A 85 17.05 0.99 -2.43
C VAL A 85 16.47 0.71 -3.81
N ARG A 86 17.31 0.56 -4.85
CA ARG A 86 16.85 0.26 -6.21
C ARG A 86 16.09 -1.07 -6.26
N LEU A 87 16.59 -2.13 -5.62
CA LEU A 87 15.89 -3.41 -5.54
C LEU A 87 14.52 -3.24 -4.88
N ALA A 88 14.45 -2.51 -3.77
CA ALA A 88 13.20 -2.23 -3.09
C ALA A 88 12.20 -1.48 -3.98
N LEU A 89 12.65 -0.44 -4.70
CA LEU A 89 11.80 0.31 -5.63
C LEU A 89 11.28 -0.56 -6.77
N VAL A 90 12.08 -1.49 -7.29
CA VAL A 90 11.66 -2.45 -8.32
C VAL A 90 10.61 -3.41 -7.75
N LEU A 91 10.87 -4.01 -6.59
CA LEU A 91 9.90 -4.90 -5.92
C LEU A 91 8.60 -4.19 -5.60
N GLN A 92 8.68 -2.97 -5.09
CA GLN A 92 7.52 -2.14 -4.81
C GLN A 92 6.71 -1.85 -6.08
N SER A 93 7.39 -1.42 -7.15
CA SER A 93 6.73 -1.03 -8.41
C SER A 93 6.13 -2.20 -9.17
N LEU A 94 6.78 -3.37 -9.19
CA LEU A 94 6.35 -4.50 -10.00
C LEU A 94 5.48 -5.50 -9.23
N LEU A 95 5.60 -5.55 -7.91
CA LEU A 95 4.92 -6.56 -7.11
C LEU A 95 3.90 -5.94 -6.15
N VAL A 96 4.36 -5.04 -5.26
CA VAL A 96 3.51 -4.53 -4.17
C VAL A 96 2.42 -3.61 -4.70
N VAL A 97 2.78 -2.60 -5.50
CA VAL A 97 1.81 -1.61 -5.99
C VAL A 97 0.72 -2.27 -6.84
N PRO A 98 1.00 -3.09 -7.87
CA PRO A 98 -0.05 -3.73 -8.65
C PRO A 98 -0.91 -4.68 -7.83
N ALA A 99 -0.31 -5.43 -6.90
CA ALA A 99 -1.04 -6.35 -6.03
C ALA A 99 -1.99 -5.62 -5.08
N CYS A 100 -1.53 -4.54 -4.42
CA CYS A 100 -2.36 -3.73 -3.54
C CYS A 100 -3.51 -3.04 -4.30
N VAL A 101 -3.20 -2.39 -5.43
CA VAL A 101 -4.22 -1.72 -6.25
C VAL A 101 -5.26 -2.72 -6.74
N GLY A 102 -4.83 -3.86 -7.29
CA GLY A 102 -5.72 -4.91 -7.75
C GLY A 102 -6.61 -5.45 -6.63
N LEU A 103 -6.04 -5.69 -5.44
CA LEU A 103 -6.76 -6.15 -4.26
C LEU A 103 -7.85 -5.15 -3.85
N TRP A 104 -7.51 -3.86 -3.73
CA TRP A 104 -8.45 -2.81 -3.31
C TRP A 104 -9.54 -2.58 -4.35
N VAL A 105 -9.20 -2.57 -5.63
CA VAL A 105 -10.18 -2.49 -6.72
C VAL A 105 -11.14 -3.67 -6.66
N LEU A 106 -10.62 -4.89 -6.56
CA LEU A 106 -11.45 -6.09 -6.51
C LEU A 106 -12.31 -6.13 -5.25
N ALA A 107 -11.77 -5.72 -4.09
CA ALA A 107 -12.53 -5.60 -2.85
C ALA A 107 -13.68 -4.60 -2.98
N ALA A 108 -13.44 -3.42 -3.57
CA ALA A 108 -14.49 -2.42 -3.83
C ALA A 108 -15.59 -2.99 -4.72
N PHE A 109 -15.24 -3.69 -5.80
CA PHE A 109 -16.22 -4.35 -6.67
C PHE A 109 -17.05 -5.39 -5.93
N VAL A 110 -16.42 -6.24 -5.11
CA VAL A 110 -17.14 -7.27 -4.32
C VAL A 110 -18.07 -6.60 -3.31
N LEU A 111 -17.62 -5.57 -2.60
CA LEU A 111 -18.44 -4.87 -1.62
C LEU A 111 -19.64 -4.15 -2.26
N VAL A 112 -19.41 -3.41 -3.35
CA VAL A 112 -20.48 -2.71 -4.08
C VAL A 112 -21.45 -3.69 -4.71
N ALA A 113 -20.99 -4.83 -5.25
CA ALA A 113 -21.86 -5.86 -5.82
C ALA A 113 -22.83 -6.46 -4.79
N ASN A 114 -22.41 -6.51 -3.52
CA ASN A 114 -23.26 -6.99 -2.43
C ASN A 114 -24.18 -5.90 -1.86
N LEU A 115 -23.74 -4.62 -1.88
CA LEU A 115 -24.48 -3.49 -1.34
C LEU A 115 -25.49 -2.92 -2.34
N ALA A 116 -25.06 -2.70 -3.58
CA ALA A 116 -25.82 -2.06 -4.64
C ALA A 116 -25.53 -2.70 -6.01
N PRO A 117 -26.05 -3.93 -6.26
CA PRO A 117 -25.72 -4.72 -7.45
C PRO A 117 -26.08 -4.03 -8.77
N GLN A 118 -27.00 -3.09 -8.75
CA GLN A 118 -27.42 -2.29 -9.90
C GLN A 118 -26.46 -1.13 -10.21
N ASN A 119 -25.64 -0.72 -9.25
CA ASN A 119 -24.83 0.49 -9.35
C ASN A 119 -23.36 0.20 -9.67
N ARG A 120 -23.08 -0.25 -10.91
CA ARG A 120 -21.71 -0.52 -11.39
C ARG A 120 -20.83 0.74 -11.37
N TRP A 121 -21.44 1.90 -11.64
CA TRP A 121 -20.72 3.16 -11.66
C TRP A 121 -20.04 3.44 -10.32
N LEU A 122 -20.69 3.15 -9.20
CA LEU A 122 -20.11 3.34 -7.87
C LEU A 122 -18.82 2.51 -7.68
N ALA A 123 -18.79 1.26 -8.15
CA ALA A 123 -17.58 0.44 -8.08
C ALA A 123 -16.44 1.02 -8.92
N HIS A 124 -16.73 1.51 -10.12
CA HIS A 124 -15.73 2.17 -10.97
C HIS A 124 -15.24 3.48 -10.34
N ALA A 125 -16.14 4.31 -9.82
CA ALA A 125 -15.76 5.57 -9.18
C ALA A 125 -14.85 5.34 -7.95
N LEU A 126 -15.18 4.38 -7.10
CA LEU A 126 -14.38 4.05 -5.94
C LEU A 126 -13.02 3.42 -6.29
N SER A 127 -12.92 2.72 -7.43
CA SER A 127 -11.65 2.16 -7.88
C SER A 127 -10.65 3.21 -8.39
N LEU A 128 -11.07 4.44 -8.63
CA LEU A 128 -10.16 5.54 -8.98
C LEU A 128 -9.19 5.89 -7.86
N LEU A 129 -9.61 5.78 -6.58
CA LEU A 129 -8.74 6.08 -5.44
C LEU A 129 -7.52 5.16 -5.36
N PRO A 130 -7.67 3.81 -5.33
CA PRO A 130 -6.52 2.92 -5.31
C PRO A 130 -5.67 3.01 -6.58
N VAL A 131 -6.25 3.26 -7.74
CA VAL A 131 -5.50 3.48 -8.98
C VAL A 131 -4.66 4.75 -8.87
N ALA A 132 -5.23 5.86 -8.40
CA ALA A 132 -4.49 7.10 -8.18
C ALA A 132 -3.36 6.92 -7.14
N ALA A 133 -3.63 6.19 -6.03
CA ALA A 133 -2.60 5.84 -5.05
C ALA A 133 -1.45 5.05 -5.67
N GLY A 134 -1.75 4.09 -6.54
CA GLY A 134 -0.75 3.31 -7.29
C GLY A 134 0.08 4.16 -8.25
N MET A 135 -0.56 5.06 -8.99
CA MET A 135 0.15 5.99 -9.87
C MET A 135 1.10 6.92 -9.09
N MET A 136 0.65 7.43 -7.93
CA MET A 136 1.51 8.24 -7.06
C MET A 136 2.67 7.43 -6.47
N ALA A 137 2.46 6.16 -6.12
CA ALA A 137 3.54 5.28 -5.67
C ALA A 137 4.59 5.05 -6.77
N TRP A 138 4.19 4.88 -8.02
CA TRP A 138 5.13 4.78 -9.14
C TRP A 138 5.86 6.08 -9.42
N ALA A 139 5.18 7.22 -9.34
CA ALA A 139 5.80 8.53 -9.50
C ALA A 139 6.85 8.78 -8.43
N GLU A 140 6.53 8.53 -7.16
CA GLU A 140 7.45 8.61 -6.03
C GLU A 140 8.66 7.68 -6.22
N ASN A 141 8.43 6.41 -6.57
CA ASN A 141 9.52 5.46 -6.81
C ASN A 141 10.47 5.94 -7.93
N ALA A 142 9.93 6.55 -8.98
CA ALA A 142 10.73 7.13 -10.05
C ALA A 142 11.55 8.34 -9.56
N MET A 143 10.97 9.20 -8.70
CA MET A 143 11.65 10.34 -8.11
C MET A 143 12.77 9.90 -7.16
N VAL A 144 12.49 8.96 -6.25
CA VAL A 144 13.52 8.39 -5.35
C VAL A 144 14.63 7.71 -6.15
N GLY A 145 14.30 6.97 -7.20
CA GLY A 145 15.29 6.33 -8.08
C GLY A 145 16.19 7.32 -8.80
N ARG A 146 15.70 8.51 -9.17
CA ARG A 146 16.52 9.62 -9.70
C ARG A 146 17.37 10.23 -8.60
N ALA A 147 16.77 10.56 -7.46
CA ALA A 147 17.46 11.17 -6.33
C ALA A 147 18.62 10.31 -5.82
N VAL A 148 18.46 8.98 -5.77
CA VAL A 148 19.56 8.04 -5.45
C VAL A 148 20.70 8.13 -6.47
N ARG A 149 20.38 8.30 -7.75
CA ARG A 149 21.41 8.47 -8.78
C ARG A 149 22.13 9.79 -8.62
N ASP A 150 21.37 10.88 -8.42
CA ASP A 150 21.93 12.22 -8.28
C ASP A 150 22.80 12.32 -7.02
N TYR A 151 22.41 11.68 -5.92
CA TYR A 151 23.21 11.58 -4.71
C TYR A 151 24.57 10.88 -4.92
N LEU A 152 24.64 9.91 -5.83
CA LEU A 152 25.89 9.19 -6.14
C LEU A 152 26.80 9.93 -7.12
N THR A 153 26.24 10.79 -7.97
CA THR A 153 26.98 11.40 -9.09
C THR A 153 27.16 12.91 -8.96
N ALA A 154 26.35 13.57 -8.16
CA ALA A 154 26.31 15.03 -8.02
C ALA A 154 25.83 15.43 -6.60
N VAL A 155 25.29 16.63 -6.49
CA VAL A 155 24.68 17.14 -5.26
C VAL A 155 23.17 16.95 -5.33
N LEU A 156 22.61 16.26 -4.33
CA LEU A 156 21.14 16.13 -4.18
C LEU A 156 20.56 17.51 -3.82
N ALA A 157 19.59 17.98 -4.60
CA ALA A 157 18.92 19.25 -4.37
C ALA A 157 17.79 19.11 -3.34
N ASP A 158 17.60 20.11 -2.50
CA ASP A 158 16.51 20.14 -1.51
C ASP A 158 15.12 20.11 -2.18
N GLU A 159 14.96 20.76 -3.33
CA GLU A 159 13.73 20.73 -4.13
C GLU A 159 13.32 19.29 -4.50
N THR A 160 14.28 18.46 -4.91
CA THR A 160 14.02 17.05 -5.24
C THR A 160 13.50 16.28 -4.01
N VAL A 161 14.05 16.55 -2.84
CA VAL A 161 13.61 15.91 -1.58
C VAL A 161 12.21 16.37 -1.20
N LEU A 162 11.91 17.66 -1.35
CA LEU A 162 10.56 18.21 -1.10
C LEU A 162 9.51 17.63 -2.05
N ASP A 163 9.85 17.45 -3.33
CA ASP A 163 8.95 16.83 -4.30
C ASP A 163 8.62 15.38 -3.93
N ILE A 164 9.63 14.63 -3.46
CA ILE A 164 9.44 13.26 -2.95
C ILE A 164 8.50 13.28 -1.73
N LEU A 165 8.71 14.20 -0.78
CA LEU A 165 7.88 14.34 0.40
C LEU A 165 6.42 14.67 0.04
N HIS A 166 6.20 15.58 -0.91
CA HIS A 166 4.86 15.89 -1.40
C HIS A 166 4.19 14.68 -2.05
N ALA A 167 4.92 13.93 -2.90
CA ALA A 167 4.41 12.72 -3.53
C ALA A 167 4.07 11.64 -2.50
N GLN A 168 4.90 11.44 -1.47
CA GLN A 168 4.63 10.55 -0.35
C GLN A 168 3.36 10.94 0.39
N THR A 169 3.24 12.22 0.76
CA THR A 169 2.06 12.72 1.48
C THR A 169 0.78 12.48 0.69
N LEU A 170 0.79 12.79 -0.61
CA LEU A 170 -0.36 12.56 -1.48
C LEU A 170 -0.68 11.06 -1.62
N LYS A 171 0.32 10.23 -1.87
CA LYS A 171 0.17 8.77 -1.95
C LYS A 171 -0.50 8.20 -0.70
N TRP A 172 0.04 8.51 0.48
CA TRP A 172 -0.48 7.99 1.73
C TRP A 172 -1.87 8.54 2.07
N GLY A 173 -2.16 9.78 1.71
CA GLY A 173 -3.51 10.34 1.79
C GLY A 173 -4.52 9.55 0.93
N LEU A 174 -4.16 9.19 -0.29
CA LEU A 174 -4.99 8.36 -1.17
C LEU A 174 -5.14 6.92 -0.64
N VAL A 175 -4.10 6.34 -0.05
CA VAL A 175 -4.17 5.02 0.62
C VAL A 175 -5.12 5.09 1.81
N ALA A 176 -5.01 6.11 2.66
CA ALA A 176 -5.91 6.31 3.80
C ALA A 176 -7.36 6.48 3.34
N ALA A 177 -7.62 7.28 2.31
CA ALA A 177 -8.94 7.45 1.72
C ALA A 177 -9.49 6.12 1.16
N THR A 178 -8.65 5.32 0.51
CA THR A 178 -9.03 3.98 0.01
C THR A 178 -9.49 3.09 1.15
N TRP A 179 -8.72 2.99 2.24
CA TRP A 179 -9.09 2.21 3.42
C TRP A 179 -10.36 2.72 4.08
N ALA A 180 -10.54 4.05 4.19
CA ALA A 180 -11.75 4.65 4.73
C ALA A 180 -12.98 4.31 3.89
N CYS A 181 -12.88 4.36 2.56
CA CYS A 181 -13.96 3.96 1.65
C CYS A 181 -14.32 2.47 1.78
N LEU A 182 -13.33 1.58 1.83
CA LEU A 182 -13.57 0.14 2.04
C LEU A 182 -14.21 -0.13 3.39
N CYS A 183 -13.79 0.59 4.44
CA CYS A 183 -14.41 0.56 5.75
C CYS A 183 -15.88 0.97 5.69
N ALA A 184 -16.19 2.12 5.05
CA ALA A 184 -17.55 2.62 4.92
C ALA A 184 -18.46 1.65 4.15
N LEU A 185 -17.99 1.06 3.06
CA LEU A 185 -18.73 0.03 2.31
C LEU A 185 -18.99 -1.21 3.17
N HIS A 186 -17.99 -1.67 3.92
CA HIS A 186 -18.13 -2.83 4.80
C HIS A 186 -19.12 -2.53 5.94
N ALA A 187 -19.06 -1.34 6.54
CA ALA A 187 -19.99 -0.88 7.56
C ALA A 187 -21.44 -0.84 7.04
N ALA A 188 -21.64 -0.28 5.85
CA ALA A 188 -22.95 -0.21 5.22
C ALA A 188 -23.55 -1.61 4.99
N LEU A 189 -22.73 -2.59 4.57
CA LEU A 189 -23.16 -3.98 4.45
C LEU A 189 -23.49 -4.61 5.81
N ALA A 190 -22.66 -4.39 6.82
CA ALA A 190 -22.87 -4.92 8.16
C ALA A 190 -24.15 -4.39 8.82
N LEU A 191 -24.47 -3.11 8.59
CA LEU A 191 -25.71 -2.49 9.10
C LEU A 191 -26.97 -2.95 8.35
N GLY A 192 -26.85 -3.25 7.06
CA GLY A 192 -27.96 -3.72 6.23
C GLY A 192 -28.36 -5.18 6.47
N GLU A 193 -27.47 -5.97 7.05
CA GLU A 193 -27.71 -7.40 7.31
C GLU A 193 -28.19 -7.62 8.76
N ARG A 194 -29.34 -8.30 8.95
CA ARG A 194 -29.75 -8.84 10.27
C ARG A 194 -28.88 -10.03 10.61
N GLN A 195 -27.76 -9.78 11.31
CA GLN A 195 -26.73 -10.80 11.51
C GLN A 195 -26.74 -11.41 12.92
N ALA A 196 -26.33 -12.68 13.02
CA ALA A 196 -26.03 -13.34 14.28
C ALA A 196 -24.84 -12.65 15.00
N ALA A 197 -24.76 -12.77 16.34
CA ALA A 197 -23.73 -12.10 17.15
C ALA A 197 -22.29 -12.38 16.67
N ALA A 198 -22.00 -13.62 16.26
CA ALA A 198 -20.67 -13.99 15.73
C ALA A 198 -20.30 -13.25 14.44
N CYS A 199 -21.28 -12.96 13.58
CA CYS A 199 -21.04 -12.19 12.36
C CYS A 199 -20.76 -10.71 12.67
N ARG A 200 -21.46 -10.15 13.66
CA ARG A 200 -21.22 -8.77 14.12
C ARG A 200 -19.81 -8.60 14.68
N ALA A 201 -19.35 -9.55 15.52
CA ALA A 201 -17.99 -9.50 16.06
C ALA A 201 -16.92 -9.50 14.94
N ARG A 202 -17.05 -10.37 13.94
CA ARG A 202 -16.13 -10.39 12.79
C ARG A 202 -16.15 -9.08 12.03
N ASP A 203 -17.33 -8.54 11.71
CA ASP A 203 -17.45 -7.30 10.95
C ASP A 203 -16.87 -6.11 11.74
N THR A 204 -17.02 -6.10 13.07
CA THR A 204 -16.36 -5.13 13.95
C THR A 204 -14.83 -5.23 13.84
N VAL A 205 -14.25 -6.42 13.83
CA VAL A 205 -12.80 -6.61 13.66
C VAL A 205 -12.33 -6.04 12.32
N VAL A 206 -13.05 -6.32 11.22
CA VAL A 206 -12.72 -5.75 9.90
C VAL A 206 -12.74 -4.22 9.93
N LEU A 207 -13.80 -3.63 10.51
CA LEU A 207 -13.93 -2.18 10.61
C LEU A 207 -12.77 -1.57 11.40
N VAL A 208 -12.44 -2.14 12.56
CA VAL A 208 -11.32 -1.68 13.39
C VAL A 208 -10.00 -1.78 12.62
N CYS A 209 -9.73 -2.92 11.97
CA CYS A 209 -8.49 -3.08 11.19
C CYS A 209 -8.39 -2.10 10.02
N CYS A 210 -9.48 -1.85 9.29
CA CYS A 210 -9.49 -0.87 8.21
C CYS A 210 -9.30 0.58 8.73
N LEU A 211 -9.90 0.93 9.87
CA LEU A 211 -9.70 2.24 10.50
C LEU A 211 -8.27 2.42 11.00
N VAL A 212 -7.70 1.39 11.63
CA VAL A 212 -6.29 1.40 12.07
C VAL A 212 -5.38 1.56 10.85
N ALA A 213 -5.64 0.81 9.75
CA ALA A 213 -4.85 0.96 8.53
C ALA A 213 -4.95 2.36 7.93
N ALA A 214 -6.15 2.97 7.91
CA ALA A 214 -6.33 4.34 7.44
C ALA A 214 -5.59 5.35 8.33
N ALA A 215 -5.65 5.19 9.66
CA ALA A 215 -4.92 6.03 10.60
C ALA A 215 -3.40 5.88 10.45
N CYS A 216 -2.90 4.64 10.32
CA CYS A 216 -1.47 4.39 10.09
C CYS A 216 -1.02 4.99 8.74
N ALA A 217 -1.83 4.86 7.70
CA ALA A 217 -1.53 5.43 6.38
C ALA A 217 -1.56 6.96 6.36
N SER A 218 -2.22 7.62 7.33
CA SER A 218 -2.17 9.09 7.45
C SER A 218 -0.81 9.64 7.89
N GLN A 219 0.20 8.81 8.00
CA GLN A 219 1.60 9.12 8.39
C GLN A 219 1.79 9.57 9.84
N ALA A 220 0.76 9.48 10.68
CA ALA A 220 0.89 9.84 12.09
C ALA A 220 1.90 8.95 12.86
N PHE A 221 2.20 7.76 12.33
CA PHE A 221 3.00 6.74 13.03
C PHE A 221 4.25 6.26 12.25
N GLY A 222 4.52 6.81 11.06
CA GLY A 222 5.67 6.44 10.22
C GLY A 222 5.45 5.21 9.32
N LEU A 223 6.41 4.98 8.41
CA LEU A 223 6.32 3.99 7.33
C LEU A 223 6.09 2.55 7.81
N ALA A 224 6.80 2.12 8.85
CA ALA A 224 6.69 0.76 9.37
C ALA A 224 5.26 0.45 9.85
N TRP A 225 4.62 1.39 10.54
CA TRP A 225 3.23 1.27 10.99
C TRP A 225 2.24 1.33 9.84
N ALA A 226 2.49 2.19 8.84
CA ALA A 226 1.65 2.28 7.64
C ALA A 226 1.65 0.96 6.86
N LEU A 227 2.82 0.35 6.66
CA LEU A 227 2.95 -0.95 6.00
C LEU A 227 2.35 -2.08 6.84
N GLY A 228 2.67 -2.15 8.13
CA GLY A 228 2.16 -3.18 9.04
C GLY A 228 0.65 -3.13 9.22
N GLY A 229 0.09 -1.94 9.43
CA GLY A 229 -1.35 -1.72 9.54
C GLY A 229 -2.09 -2.09 8.26
N SER A 230 -1.57 -1.69 7.10
CA SER A 230 -2.15 -2.05 5.81
C SER A 230 -2.07 -3.56 5.54
N ALA A 231 -0.95 -4.21 5.88
CA ALA A 231 -0.80 -5.66 5.73
C ALA A 231 -1.81 -6.43 6.59
N LEU A 232 -1.96 -6.06 7.86
CA LEU A 232 -2.95 -6.66 8.75
C LEU A 232 -4.38 -6.48 8.22
N ALA A 233 -4.73 -5.26 7.81
CA ALA A 233 -6.05 -4.96 7.28
C ALA A 233 -6.33 -5.74 5.98
N MET A 234 -5.34 -5.95 5.11
CA MET A 234 -5.49 -6.79 3.91
C MET A 234 -5.85 -8.23 4.27
N VAL A 235 -5.14 -8.85 5.22
CA VAL A 235 -5.41 -10.23 5.64
C VAL A 235 -6.83 -10.36 6.18
N VAL A 236 -7.22 -9.45 7.08
CA VAL A 236 -8.55 -9.46 7.72
C VAL A 236 -9.65 -9.21 6.69
N LEU A 237 -9.46 -8.24 5.79
CA LEU A 237 -10.44 -7.92 4.73
C LEU A 237 -10.62 -9.10 3.77
N VAL A 238 -9.53 -9.72 3.30
CA VAL A 238 -9.59 -10.87 2.40
C VAL A 238 -10.29 -12.06 3.07
N GLY A 239 -9.98 -12.34 4.33
CA GLY A 239 -10.66 -13.39 5.10
C GLY A 239 -12.17 -13.14 5.22
N ALA A 240 -12.58 -11.90 5.49
CA ALA A 240 -13.99 -11.53 5.57
C ALA A 240 -14.71 -11.64 4.22
N LEU A 241 -14.08 -11.15 3.13
CA LEU A 241 -14.64 -11.26 1.78
C LEU A 241 -14.73 -12.71 1.32
N TRP A 242 -13.70 -13.53 1.58
CA TRP A 242 -13.73 -14.97 1.31
C TRP A 242 -14.90 -15.66 1.99
N HIS A 243 -15.09 -15.38 3.27
CA HIS A 243 -16.21 -15.97 4.02
C HIS A 243 -17.57 -15.52 3.48
N ARG A 244 -17.75 -14.23 3.13
CA ARG A 244 -18.97 -13.72 2.51
C ARG A 244 -19.26 -14.40 1.17
N LEU A 245 -18.24 -14.52 0.32
CA LEU A 245 -18.36 -15.16 -1.00
C LEU A 245 -18.70 -16.66 -0.91
N ASN A 246 -18.35 -17.34 0.19
CA ASN A 246 -18.71 -18.74 0.41
C ASN A 246 -20.15 -18.93 0.92
N ARG A 247 -20.72 -17.97 1.66
CA ARG A 247 -22.08 -18.09 2.20
C ARG A 247 -23.18 -18.03 1.14
N VAL A 248 -22.93 -17.39 0.01
CA VAL A 248 -23.93 -17.23 -1.06
C VAL A 248 -23.98 -18.44 -1.99
N THR A 249 -23.05 -19.38 -1.84
CA THR A 249 -23.00 -20.63 -2.62
C THR A 249 -23.67 -21.82 -1.93
N LEU A 250 -24.22 -21.63 -0.74
CA LEU A 250 -25.06 -22.57 0.00
C LEU A 250 -26.50 -22.10 0.03
#